data_8bcf3b1257d5c47ec2f610f52663d346
#
_entry.id   8bcf3b1257d5c47ec2f610f52663d346
#
_cell.length_a   1.000
_cell.length_b   1.000
_cell.length_c   1.000
_cell.angle_alpha   90.00
_cell.angle_beta   90.00
_cell.angle_gamma   90.00
#
_symmetry.space_group_name_H-M   'P 1'
#
loop_
_entity.id
_entity.type
_entity.pdbx_description
1 polymer ?
#
loop_
_entity_poly.entity_id
_entity_poly.type
_entity_poly.pdbx_seq_one_letter_code
_entity_poly.pdbx_strand_id
1 'polypeptide(L)'
;MITRDVNHPCIIWWSNGNEKGWNTELDGEFHKYDPQKRPVLHPQGNFSGYETMHYRSYGESQNYMRLPEIFMPTEFLHGLYDGGHGAGLYDYWEMMRKHPRCAGGFLWVLADEGVKRVDMNGFIDNCGNYGADGIVGPHHEKEGSYFTIKQVWCPIQIMTDSLDSQFDGKLKIENRYDFLNANTCRFTYKYVQLPSVTDKGGMKVMKQGEVNCPDIPAHGAGTLTIPAAVKGANALMLTVTDKQGNDLFTWSYKLDDVAGLQQVSAGNNPSYKETADALTVDAGGRTFTFSQKDGQLKGVKVGSRIISLANGPRFIAAKRSDRSMDQFYNHDDKEAEKKKTQYTTFDDAGRFTGFTVREEGNNVVVTANYKLGCFDQAVWTIAPDGTAAIDFTYNFSGVVDLMGVMFDYPEDKVLSKRWVGDGPYRVWQNRLHGPQLGVWENEYNDPIPAESFTYPEFKGYFANVQWMTLKTQEGTISICNRTPQIYVGVYQPRDGRDGLLYTFPATGISLMKVIPPVRNKVNTTDLIGPSSQAFWADGAYGGSITLKFE
;
A
#
# COMPACT_ATOMS: atom_id res chain seq x y z
N MET A 1 19.82 1.18 -36.41
CA MET A 1 18.44 1.11 -35.89
C MET A 1 17.44 1.13 -37.03
N ILE A 2 17.28 2.22 -37.81
CA ILE A 2 16.17 2.38 -38.76
C ILE A 2 16.15 1.28 -39.83
N THR A 3 17.25 1.01 -40.49
CA THR A 3 17.37 -0.06 -41.51
C THR A 3 17.00 -1.45 -40.98
N ARG A 4 17.21 -1.71 -39.67
CA ARG A 4 16.82 -2.97 -39.04
C ARG A 4 15.32 -3.03 -38.81
N ASP A 5 14.73 -1.91 -38.35
CA ASP A 5 13.41 -1.90 -37.73
C ASP A 5 12.31 -1.28 -38.62
N VAL A 6 12.68 -0.70 -39.79
CA VAL A 6 11.76 0.05 -40.66
C VAL A 6 10.53 -0.75 -41.11
N ASN A 7 10.63 -2.06 -41.20
CA ASN A 7 9.54 -2.95 -41.61
C ASN A 7 8.60 -3.38 -40.48
N HIS A 8 8.82 -2.90 -39.26
CA HIS A 8 7.91 -3.18 -38.16
C HIS A 8 6.70 -2.19 -38.17
N PRO A 9 5.48 -2.66 -38.47
CA PRO A 9 4.32 -1.78 -38.63
C PRO A 9 3.86 -1.14 -37.29
N CYS A 10 4.30 -1.65 -36.14
CA CYS A 10 4.02 -1.09 -34.83
C CYS A 10 4.84 0.19 -34.53
N ILE A 11 5.89 0.48 -35.30
CA ILE A 11 6.65 1.72 -35.15
C ILE A 11 5.87 2.83 -35.84
N ILE A 12 5.47 3.85 -35.10
CA ILE A 12 4.71 5.00 -35.61
C ILE A 12 5.54 6.29 -35.62
N TRP A 13 6.62 6.35 -34.88
CA TRP A 13 7.59 7.45 -34.84
C TRP A 13 8.98 6.95 -34.45
N TRP A 14 9.99 7.79 -34.65
CA TRP A 14 11.38 7.58 -34.22
C TRP A 14 11.68 8.55 -33.07
N SER A 15 12.63 8.22 -32.22
CA SER A 15 13.13 9.10 -31.17
C SER A 15 14.60 9.41 -31.40
N ASN A 16 14.99 10.67 -31.31
CA ASN A 16 16.35 11.17 -31.50
C ASN A 16 16.78 11.99 -30.28
N GLY A 17 17.67 11.41 -29.48
CA GLY A 17 18.19 12.04 -28.27
C GLY A 17 17.25 11.95 -27.04
N ASN A 18 17.59 12.68 -25.99
CA ASN A 18 16.85 12.77 -24.74
C ASN A 18 17.17 14.08 -24.02
N GLU A 19 16.19 14.67 -23.31
CA GLU A 19 16.36 15.78 -22.36
C GLU A 19 17.24 16.94 -22.87
N LYS A 20 16.91 17.44 -24.07
CA LYS A 20 17.65 18.46 -24.82
C LYS A 20 19.01 18.01 -25.38
N GLY A 21 19.43 16.77 -25.15
CA GLY A 21 20.60 16.17 -25.78
C GLY A 21 20.29 15.59 -27.17
N TRP A 22 19.62 16.33 -28.01
CA TRP A 22 19.28 15.94 -29.39
C TRP A 22 19.92 16.85 -30.43
N ASN A 23 20.00 16.36 -31.65
CA ASN A 23 20.39 17.15 -32.79
C ASN A 23 19.34 17.08 -33.92
N THR A 24 18.54 18.12 -34.05
CA THR A 24 17.45 18.19 -35.03
C THR A 24 17.93 18.21 -36.47
N GLU A 25 19.18 18.59 -36.73
CA GLU A 25 19.79 18.52 -38.08
C GLU A 25 19.86 17.09 -38.62
N LEU A 26 19.86 16.10 -37.72
CA LEU A 26 19.90 14.67 -38.09
C LEU A 26 18.54 14.08 -38.46
N ASP A 27 17.43 14.79 -38.25
CA ASP A 27 16.09 14.24 -38.51
C ASP A 27 15.91 13.82 -39.97
N GLY A 28 16.49 14.58 -40.88
CA GLY A 28 16.51 14.24 -42.30
C GLY A 28 17.25 12.92 -42.63
N GLU A 29 18.22 12.53 -41.83
CA GLU A 29 18.93 11.26 -41.98
C GLU A 29 18.02 10.05 -41.69
N PHE A 30 17.10 10.16 -40.73
CA PHE A 30 16.10 9.12 -40.45
C PHE A 30 15.24 8.84 -41.69
N HIS A 31 14.83 9.91 -42.39
CA HIS A 31 13.95 9.81 -43.55
C HIS A 31 14.63 9.26 -44.81
N LYS A 32 15.97 9.20 -44.86
CA LYS A 32 16.70 8.52 -45.95
C LYS A 32 16.49 7.00 -45.94
N TYR A 33 16.26 6.44 -44.76
CA TYR A 33 16.11 4.99 -44.54
C TYR A 33 14.69 4.57 -44.19
N ASP A 34 13.78 5.52 -43.94
CA ASP A 34 12.36 5.29 -43.68
C ASP A 34 11.50 5.78 -44.85
N PRO A 35 11.04 4.90 -45.74
CA PRO A 35 10.18 5.28 -46.87
C PRO A 35 8.86 5.91 -46.43
N GLN A 36 8.38 5.60 -45.21
CA GLN A 36 7.14 6.16 -44.64
C GLN A 36 7.34 7.55 -44.06
N LYS A 37 8.59 8.00 -43.93
CA LYS A 37 8.93 9.30 -43.31
C LYS A 37 8.22 9.56 -42.01
N ARG A 38 8.23 8.56 -41.11
CA ARG A 38 7.63 8.66 -39.80
C ARG A 38 8.19 9.85 -39.04
N PRO A 39 7.39 10.51 -38.17
CA PRO A 39 7.84 11.63 -37.35
C PRO A 39 9.06 11.27 -36.52
N VAL A 40 9.96 12.23 -36.33
CA VAL A 40 11.07 12.14 -35.38
C VAL A 40 10.74 12.98 -34.17
N LEU A 41 10.73 12.36 -33.01
CA LEU A 41 10.45 13.00 -31.72
C LEU A 41 11.75 13.31 -31.00
N HIS A 42 11.71 14.33 -30.17
CA HIS A 42 12.78 14.74 -29.29
C HIS A 42 12.26 14.76 -27.85
N PRO A 43 12.53 13.70 -27.07
CA PRO A 43 12.01 13.56 -25.70
C PRO A 43 12.28 14.78 -24.82
N GLN A 44 11.28 15.14 -24.00
CA GLN A 44 11.19 16.37 -23.23
C GLN A 44 11.06 17.62 -24.11
N GLY A 45 10.35 17.49 -25.23
CA GLY A 45 10.09 18.63 -26.13
C GLY A 45 8.78 18.49 -26.89
N ASN A 46 8.41 19.58 -27.58
CA ASN A 46 7.27 19.65 -28.48
C ASN A 46 7.76 19.57 -29.92
N PHE A 47 7.55 18.45 -30.58
CA PHE A 47 8.01 18.22 -31.94
C PHE A 47 7.00 17.39 -32.73
N SER A 48 6.89 17.71 -34.02
CA SER A 48 6.08 16.93 -34.97
C SER A 48 4.61 16.75 -34.54
N GLY A 49 4.07 17.69 -33.77
CA GLY A 49 2.69 17.64 -33.27
C GLY A 49 2.49 16.82 -32.00
N TYR A 50 3.59 16.41 -31.34
CA TYR A 50 3.58 15.69 -30.07
C TYR A 50 4.23 16.53 -28.98
N GLU A 51 3.59 16.54 -27.81
CA GLU A 51 4.10 17.11 -26.58
C GLU A 51 4.60 15.96 -25.68
N THR A 52 5.92 15.89 -25.49
CA THR A 52 6.59 14.75 -24.85
C THR A 52 7.27 15.10 -23.52
N MET A 53 6.84 16.17 -22.87
CA MET A 53 7.46 16.67 -21.64
C MET A 53 7.50 15.62 -20.53
N HIS A 54 8.66 15.53 -19.88
CA HIS A 54 8.91 14.59 -18.79
C HIS A 54 8.34 15.07 -17.46
N TYR A 55 7.85 14.15 -16.63
CA TYR A 55 7.56 14.28 -15.20
C TYR A 55 6.70 15.47 -14.81
N ARG A 56 5.75 15.84 -15.67
CA ARG A 56 4.84 16.93 -15.34
C ARG A 56 3.95 16.53 -14.18
N SER A 57 3.69 17.52 -13.31
CA SER A 57 2.70 17.37 -12.25
C SER A 57 1.31 17.04 -12.83
N TYR A 58 0.42 16.56 -11.98
CA TYR A 58 -0.96 16.25 -12.39
C TYR A 58 -1.66 17.45 -13.02
N GLY A 59 -1.55 18.63 -12.39
CA GLY A 59 -2.14 19.87 -12.92
C GLY A 59 -1.49 20.36 -14.20
N GLU A 60 -0.16 20.28 -14.33
CA GLU A 60 0.53 20.62 -15.59
C GLU A 60 0.12 19.68 -16.72
N SER A 61 0.02 18.37 -16.46
CA SER A 61 -0.43 17.39 -17.47
C SER A 61 -1.83 17.74 -18.00
N GLN A 62 -2.75 18.18 -17.13
CA GLN A 62 -4.07 18.66 -17.57
C GLN A 62 -3.96 19.89 -18.50
N ASN A 63 -3.00 20.78 -18.24
CA ASN A 63 -2.80 21.96 -19.08
C ASN A 63 -2.20 21.58 -20.44
N TYR A 64 -1.22 20.68 -20.49
CA TYR A 64 -0.64 20.19 -21.74
C TYR A 64 -1.68 19.50 -22.64
N MET A 65 -2.58 18.70 -22.08
CA MET A 65 -3.65 18.06 -22.85
C MET A 65 -4.67 19.05 -23.46
N ARG A 66 -4.70 20.31 -23.02
CA ARG A 66 -5.52 21.38 -23.63
C ARG A 66 -4.87 22.02 -24.87
N LEU A 67 -3.57 21.79 -25.07
CA LEU A 67 -2.85 22.28 -26.23
C LEU A 67 -3.25 21.51 -27.50
N PRO A 68 -2.96 22.04 -28.70
CA PRO A 68 -3.32 21.37 -29.94
C PRO A 68 -2.54 20.06 -30.21
N GLU A 69 -1.39 19.89 -29.59
CA GLU A 69 -0.53 18.74 -29.75
C GLU A 69 -1.10 17.47 -29.07
N ILE A 70 -0.65 16.31 -29.52
CA ILE A 70 -0.91 15.05 -28.86
C ILE A 70 -0.01 14.94 -27.64
N PHE A 71 -0.60 14.89 -26.45
CA PHE A 71 0.15 14.72 -25.22
C PHE A 71 0.56 13.25 -25.04
N MET A 72 1.85 13.03 -24.94
CA MET A 72 2.46 11.71 -24.79
C MET A 72 3.79 11.84 -24.05
N PRO A 73 3.78 11.98 -22.72
CA PRO A 73 5.01 12.07 -21.95
C PRO A 73 5.87 10.83 -22.18
N THR A 74 7.08 11.06 -22.66
CA THR A 74 8.05 9.98 -22.91
C THR A 74 8.70 9.47 -21.66
N GLU A 75 8.55 10.18 -20.56
CA GLU A 75 8.83 9.72 -19.19
C GLU A 75 7.83 10.36 -18.22
N PHE A 76 7.20 9.57 -17.38
CA PHE A 76 6.33 10.08 -16.31
C PHE A 76 6.30 9.13 -15.10
N LEU A 77 5.97 9.63 -13.93
CA LEU A 77 5.90 8.88 -12.66
C LEU A 77 7.15 8.03 -12.43
N HIS A 78 8.27 8.68 -12.26
CA HIS A 78 9.57 8.03 -12.01
C HIS A 78 9.51 7.12 -10.78
N GLY A 79 9.91 5.86 -10.93
CA GLY A 79 9.74 4.82 -9.92
C GLY A 79 10.67 4.86 -8.73
N LEU A 80 11.60 5.80 -8.70
CA LEU A 80 12.54 5.90 -7.59
C LEU A 80 11.78 6.26 -6.29
N TYR A 81 12.18 5.66 -5.19
CA TYR A 81 11.81 5.91 -3.80
C TYR A 81 10.62 5.15 -3.19
N ASP A 82 9.86 4.38 -3.89
CA ASP A 82 8.73 3.67 -3.29
C ASP A 82 8.70 2.15 -3.54
N GLY A 83 9.81 1.60 -4.02
CA GLY A 83 9.81 0.26 -4.54
C GLY A 83 9.13 0.20 -5.90
N GLY A 84 9.28 1.27 -6.70
CA GLY A 84 8.84 1.37 -8.06
C GLY A 84 7.66 2.31 -8.28
N HIS A 85 6.97 2.10 -9.38
CA HIS A 85 5.88 2.93 -9.86
C HIS A 85 4.55 2.62 -9.16
N GLY A 86 3.54 3.34 -9.54
CA GLY A 86 2.17 3.10 -9.13
C GLY A 86 1.61 4.17 -8.21
N ALA A 87 2.46 4.90 -7.49
CA ALA A 87 2.02 6.04 -6.70
C ALA A 87 1.43 7.14 -7.60
N GLY A 88 0.14 7.43 -7.42
CA GLY A 88 -0.60 8.39 -8.26
C GLY A 88 -0.95 7.90 -9.67
N LEU A 89 -0.51 6.69 -10.08
CA LEU A 89 -0.75 6.18 -11.44
C LEU A 89 -2.25 6.11 -11.78
N TYR A 90 -3.08 5.72 -10.84
CA TYR A 90 -4.53 5.64 -11.05
C TYR A 90 -5.11 7.02 -11.41
N ASP A 91 -4.71 8.07 -10.69
CA ASP A 91 -5.18 9.43 -10.96
C ASP A 91 -4.76 9.91 -12.35
N TYR A 92 -3.46 9.74 -12.69
CA TYR A 92 -2.96 10.11 -14.01
C TYR A 92 -3.65 9.32 -15.12
N TRP A 93 -3.79 8.01 -14.96
CA TRP A 93 -4.38 7.15 -15.99
C TRP A 93 -5.85 7.46 -16.21
N GLU A 94 -6.64 7.65 -15.15
CA GLU A 94 -8.05 8.01 -15.26
C GLU A 94 -8.25 9.39 -15.91
N MET A 95 -7.31 10.32 -15.75
CA MET A 95 -7.31 11.60 -16.43
C MET A 95 -6.90 11.45 -17.91
N MET A 96 -5.78 10.78 -18.16
CA MET A 96 -5.16 10.65 -19.49
C MET A 96 -6.04 9.87 -20.47
N ARG A 97 -6.54 8.71 -20.08
CA ARG A 97 -7.35 7.84 -20.95
C ARG A 97 -8.69 8.45 -21.38
N LYS A 98 -9.19 9.42 -20.64
CA LYS A 98 -10.45 10.11 -20.96
C LYS A 98 -10.26 11.31 -21.88
N HIS A 99 -9.03 11.70 -22.11
CA HIS A 99 -8.75 12.89 -22.91
C HIS A 99 -8.41 12.53 -24.35
N PRO A 100 -9.14 13.07 -25.36
CA PRO A 100 -9.01 12.65 -26.77
C PRO A 100 -7.66 13.01 -27.42
N ARG A 101 -6.86 13.86 -26.79
CA ARG A 101 -5.53 14.25 -27.26
C ARG A 101 -4.40 13.60 -26.45
N CYS A 102 -4.67 12.60 -25.65
CA CYS A 102 -3.66 11.88 -24.94
C CYS A 102 -3.43 10.52 -25.60
N ALA A 103 -2.22 10.24 -26.00
CA ALA A 103 -1.81 8.96 -26.59
C ALA A 103 -1.23 7.98 -25.55
N GLY A 104 -1.39 8.26 -24.26
CA GLY A 104 -0.75 7.51 -23.19
C GLY A 104 0.59 8.10 -22.80
N GLY A 105 1.50 7.28 -22.27
CA GLY A 105 2.83 7.71 -21.83
C GLY A 105 3.70 6.54 -21.43
N PHE A 106 4.96 6.82 -21.13
CA PHE A 106 5.97 5.82 -20.78
C PHE A 106 6.43 6.02 -19.34
N LEU A 107 6.26 5.00 -18.51
CA LEU A 107 6.79 5.00 -17.14
C LEU A 107 8.32 4.85 -17.18
N TRP A 108 9.03 5.59 -16.38
CA TRP A 108 10.45 5.40 -16.19
C TRP A 108 10.71 4.64 -14.89
N VAL A 109 11.15 3.39 -14.90
CA VAL A 109 11.56 2.60 -16.07
C VAL A 109 11.09 1.14 -15.90
N LEU A 110 11.32 0.28 -16.90
CA LEU A 110 10.86 -1.11 -16.86
C LEU A 110 11.56 -1.94 -15.81
N ALA A 111 12.89 -1.89 -15.74
CA ALA A 111 13.68 -2.69 -14.82
C ALA A 111 14.67 -1.81 -14.06
N ASP A 112 14.92 -2.17 -12.80
CA ASP A 112 15.98 -1.57 -12.03
C ASP A 112 17.29 -1.60 -12.80
N GLU A 113 18.01 -0.48 -12.83
CA GLU A 113 19.24 -0.33 -13.55
C GLU A 113 20.38 -0.97 -12.77
N GLY A 114 20.69 -2.22 -13.09
CA GLY A 114 21.77 -2.98 -12.46
C GLY A 114 22.76 -3.52 -13.50
N VAL A 115 24.05 -3.25 -13.31
CA VAL A 115 25.13 -3.79 -14.15
C VAL A 115 25.88 -4.87 -13.40
N LYS A 116 25.86 -6.08 -13.93
CA LYS A 116 26.63 -7.18 -13.36
C LYS A 116 28.13 -6.97 -13.60
N ARG A 117 28.85 -6.64 -12.55
CA ARG A 117 30.29 -6.38 -12.56
C ARG A 117 31.05 -7.70 -12.54
N VAL A 118 31.56 -8.13 -13.69
CA VAL A 118 32.36 -9.36 -13.80
C VAL A 118 33.73 -9.22 -13.13
N ASP A 119 34.24 -8.00 -13.02
CA ASP A 119 35.47 -7.63 -12.30
C ASP A 119 35.30 -7.59 -10.78
N MET A 120 34.06 -7.63 -10.27
CA MET A 120 33.69 -7.62 -8.85
C MET A 120 32.89 -8.86 -8.44
N ASN A 121 33.26 -10.02 -8.95
CA ASN A 121 32.64 -11.32 -8.65
C ASN A 121 31.10 -11.36 -8.87
N GLY A 122 30.60 -10.60 -9.86
CA GLY A 122 29.19 -10.58 -10.20
C GLY A 122 28.34 -9.66 -9.33
N PHE A 123 28.96 -8.78 -8.56
CA PHE A 123 28.24 -7.72 -7.85
C PHE A 123 27.37 -6.91 -8.83
N ILE A 124 26.12 -6.64 -8.40
CA ILE A 124 25.21 -5.77 -9.16
C ILE A 124 25.48 -4.31 -8.77
N ASP A 125 26.07 -3.58 -9.70
CA ASP A 125 26.34 -2.16 -9.57
C ASP A 125 25.12 -1.37 -10.05
N ASN A 126 24.43 -0.73 -9.12
CA ASN A 126 23.21 0.03 -9.36
C ASN A 126 23.38 1.54 -9.08
N CYS A 127 24.61 2.00 -8.96
CA CYS A 127 24.90 3.39 -8.62
C CYS A 127 24.23 3.82 -7.30
N GLY A 128 24.42 3.02 -6.24
CA GLY A 128 23.77 3.22 -4.94
C GLY A 128 22.27 2.96 -5.04
N ASN A 129 21.46 3.95 -4.72
CA ASN A 129 19.99 3.86 -4.80
C ASN A 129 19.39 4.56 -6.05
N TYR A 130 20.22 5.00 -6.99
CA TYR A 130 19.71 5.69 -8.18
C TYR A 130 19.10 4.75 -9.22
N GLY A 131 19.57 3.53 -9.29
CA GLY A 131 19.07 2.54 -10.20
C GLY A 131 17.85 1.75 -9.70
N ALA A 132 17.36 2.03 -8.50
CA ALA A 132 16.16 1.38 -7.93
C ALA A 132 14.89 2.10 -8.39
N ASP A 133 14.63 2.13 -9.67
CA ASP A 133 13.56 2.88 -10.31
C ASP A 133 12.71 2.07 -11.29
N GLY A 134 12.89 0.76 -11.30
CA GLY A 134 12.17 -0.16 -12.16
C GLY A 134 10.75 -0.51 -11.71
N ILE A 135 9.97 -1.02 -12.64
CA ILE A 135 8.70 -1.71 -12.40
C ILE A 135 8.97 -3.14 -11.91
N VAL A 136 10.11 -3.67 -12.30
CA VAL A 136 10.65 -4.97 -11.91
C VAL A 136 12.10 -4.80 -11.49
N GLY A 137 12.60 -5.70 -10.65
CA GLY A 137 13.98 -5.71 -10.22
C GLY A 137 14.98 -6.01 -11.35
N PRO A 138 16.30 -5.97 -11.06
CA PRO A 138 17.34 -6.13 -12.08
C PRO A 138 17.39 -7.52 -12.72
N HIS A 139 16.77 -8.52 -12.10
CA HIS A 139 16.58 -9.87 -12.66
C HIS A 139 15.14 -10.10 -13.13
N HIS A 140 14.36 -9.04 -13.34
CA HIS A 140 12.95 -9.03 -13.69
C HIS A 140 12.03 -9.64 -12.62
N GLU A 141 12.40 -9.58 -11.37
CA GLU A 141 11.53 -9.90 -10.24
C GLU A 141 10.39 -8.88 -10.19
N LYS A 142 9.17 -9.40 -10.03
CA LYS A 142 7.98 -8.54 -9.99
C LYS A 142 7.88 -7.86 -8.65
N GLU A 143 7.91 -6.55 -8.65
CA GLU A 143 7.72 -5.70 -7.47
C GLU A 143 6.26 -5.29 -7.27
N GLY A 144 5.99 -4.60 -6.17
CA GLY A 144 4.62 -4.14 -5.87
C GLY A 144 4.03 -3.24 -6.96
N SER A 145 4.85 -2.39 -7.55
CA SER A 145 4.49 -1.52 -8.68
C SER A 145 4.01 -2.28 -9.92
N TYR A 146 4.60 -3.43 -10.22
CA TYR A 146 4.16 -4.31 -11.31
C TYR A 146 2.68 -4.67 -11.18
N PHE A 147 2.23 -5.04 -9.99
CA PHE A 147 0.84 -5.44 -9.76
C PHE A 147 -0.12 -4.25 -9.74
N THR A 148 0.34 -3.10 -9.26
CA THR A 148 -0.42 -1.85 -9.37
C THR A 148 -0.66 -1.48 -10.83
N ILE A 149 0.38 -1.49 -11.65
CA ILE A 149 0.29 -1.19 -13.09
C ILE A 149 -0.60 -2.23 -13.78
N LYS A 150 -0.42 -3.51 -13.48
CA LYS A 150 -1.22 -4.60 -14.02
C LYS A 150 -2.72 -4.41 -13.77
N GLN A 151 -3.11 -3.92 -12.61
CA GLN A 151 -4.50 -3.63 -12.30
C GLN A 151 -4.99 -2.35 -13.00
N VAL A 152 -4.24 -1.25 -12.87
CA VAL A 152 -4.65 0.06 -13.39
C VAL A 152 -4.76 0.04 -14.91
N TRP A 153 -3.83 -0.62 -15.58
CA TRP A 153 -3.80 -0.74 -17.05
C TRP A 153 -4.53 -1.99 -17.59
N CYS A 154 -5.17 -2.76 -16.71
CA CYS A 154 -5.97 -3.89 -17.17
C CYS A 154 -7.08 -3.40 -18.12
N PRO A 155 -7.20 -3.98 -19.33
CA PRO A 155 -8.19 -3.54 -20.31
C PRO A 155 -9.62 -3.94 -19.96
N ILE A 156 -9.81 -4.83 -18.99
CA ILE A 156 -11.11 -5.13 -18.39
C ILE A 156 -11.07 -4.61 -16.95
N GLN A 157 -12.02 -3.78 -16.58
CA GLN A 157 -12.14 -3.27 -15.22
C GLN A 157 -13.44 -3.74 -14.57
N ILE A 158 -13.34 -4.18 -13.33
CA ILE A 158 -14.51 -4.43 -12.50
C ILE A 158 -14.77 -3.18 -11.67
N MET A 159 -15.90 -2.53 -11.95
CA MET A 159 -16.28 -1.22 -11.40
C MET A 159 -17.04 -1.35 -10.07
N THR A 160 -16.76 -2.40 -9.31
CA THR A 160 -17.36 -2.69 -8.01
C THR A 160 -16.27 -2.58 -6.96
N ASP A 161 -16.42 -1.66 -6.02
CA ASP A 161 -15.38 -1.37 -5.01
C ASP A 161 -15.41 -2.37 -3.84
N SER A 162 -16.61 -2.81 -3.44
CA SER A 162 -16.79 -3.74 -2.32
C SER A 162 -18.02 -4.62 -2.53
N LEU A 163 -18.01 -5.77 -1.88
CA LEU A 163 -19.13 -6.70 -1.81
C LEU A 163 -19.45 -6.99 -0.34
N ASP A 164 -20.61 -7.57 -0.10
CA ASP A 164 -21.08 -8.04 1.20
C ASP A 164 -21.81 -9.39 1.09
N SER A 165 -22.34 -9.88 2.19
CA SER A 165 -23.09 -11.16 2.26
C SER A 165 -24.38 -11.18 1.45
N GLN A 166 -24.88 -10.02 1.00
CA GLN A 166 -26.09 -9.88 0.19
C GLN A 166 -25.77 -9.81 -1.31
N PHE A 167 -24.52 -10.06 -1.69
CA PHE A 167 -24.10 -10.00 -3.08
C PHE A 167 -24.98 -10.86 -4.01
N ASP A 168 -25.62 -10.23 -4.98
CA ASP A 168 -26.62 -10.84 -5.89
C ASP A 168 -26.01 -11.53 -7.12
N GLY A 169 -24.68 -11.59 -7.21
CA GLY A 169 -23.95 -12.19 -8.34
C GLY A 169 -23.71 -11.24 -9.51
N LYS A 170 -24.03 -9.95 -9.40
CA LYS A 170 -23.88 -8.98 -10.49
C LYS A 170 -22.68 -8.06 -10.26
N LEU A 171 -21.79 -8.00 -11.25
CA LEU A 171 -20.61 -7.12 -11.25
C LEU A 171 -20.66 -6.20 -12.46
N LYS A 172 -20.43 -4.91 -12.23
CA LYS A 172 -20.28 -3.93 -13.31
C LYS A 172 -18.90 -4.08 -13.95
N ILE A 173 -18.85 -4.15 -15.28
CA ILE A 173 -17.62 -4.27 -16.06
C ILE A 173 -17.52 -3.09 -17.02
N GLU A 174 -16.32 -2.54 -17.16
CA GLU A 174 -15.92 -1.64 -18.23
C GLU A 174 -14.90 -2.34 -19.13
N ASN A 175 -15.17 -2.34 -20.42
CA ASN A 175 -14.23 -2.80 -21.44
C ASN A 175 -13.44 -1.61 -21.98
N ARG A 176 -12.14 -1.59 -21.66
CA ARG A 176 -11.19 -0.53 -22.04
C ARG A 176 -10.31 -0.92 -23.23
N TYR A 177 -10.60 -2.05 -23.88
CA TYR A 177 -9.97 -2.38 -25.16
C TYR A 177 -10.41 -1.39 -26.25
N ASP A 178 -9.50 -1.12 -27.20
CA ASP A 178 -9.81 -0.27 -28.35
C ASP A 178 -10.48 -1.04 -29.49
N PHE A 179 -10.26 -2.35 -29.60
CA PHE A 179 -10.69 -3.15 -30.74
C PHE A 179 -11.35 -4.49 -30.37
N LEU A 180 -11.21 -4.94 -29.13
CA LEU A 180 -11.69 -6.25 -28.71
C LEU A 180 -12.97 -6.14 -27.88
N ASN A 181 -13.89 -7.07 -28.13
CA ASN A 181 -15.04 -7.26 -27.26
C ASN A 181 -14.63 -7.97 -25.97
N ALA A 182 -15.23 -7.62 -24.85
CA ALA A 182 -14.92 -8.24 -23.56
C ALA A 182 -15.24 -9.74 -23.52
N ASN A 183 -16.18 -10.21 -24.34
CA ASN A 183 -16.52 -11.63 -24.45
C ASN A 183 -15.42 -12.49 -25.12
N THR A 184 -14.34 -11.86 -25.63
CA THR A 184 -13.13 -12.57 -26.07
C THR A 184 -12.24 -12.99 -24.90
N CYS A 185 -12.50 -12.45 -23.71
CA CYS A 185 -11.81 -12.82 -22.47
C CYS A 185 -12.55 -13.94 -21.76
N ARG A 186 -11.82 -14.75 -21.01
CA ARG A 186 -12.34 -15.78 -20.13
C ARG A 186 -12.45 -15.25 -18.71
N PHE A 187 -13.59 -15.49 -18.07
CA PHE A 187 -13.87 -15.08 -16.70
C PHE A 187 -14.05 -16.31 -15.82
N THR A 188 -13.15 -16.47 -14.85
CA THR A 188 -13.21 -17.56 -13.88
C THR A 188 -13.44 -17.02 -12.47
N TYR A 189 -14.35 -17.64 -11.73
CA TYR A 189 -14.63 -17.25 -10.36
C TYR A 189 -14.26 -18.36 -9.38
N LYS A 190 -13.87 -17.97 -8.16
CA LYS A 190 -13.71 -18.86 -7.00
C LYS A 190 -14.38 -18.21 -5.80
N TYR A 191 -15.34 -18.89 -5.23
CA TYR A 191 -15.81 -18.63 -3.88
C TYR A 191 -14.94 -19.39 -2.91
N VAL A 192 -14.36 -18.70 -1.96
CA VAL A 192 -13.37 -19.25 -1.05
C VAL A 192 -13.74 -19.00 0.40
N GLN A 193 -13.25 -19.87 1.27
CA GLN A 193 -13.21 -19.66 2.70
C GLN A 193 -11.78 -19.27 3.08
N LEU A 194 -11.62 -18.05 3.55
CA LEU A 194 -10.38 -17.58 4.18
C LEU A 194 -10.28 -18.19 5.58
N PRO A 195 -9.10 -18.63 6.03
CA PRO A 195 -8.92 -19.27 7.32
C PRO A 195 -9.11 -18.30 8.49
N SER A 196 -9.51 -18.84 9.63
CA SER A 196 -9.48 -18.12 10.90
C SER A 196 -8.03 -17.90 11.36
N VAL A 197 -7.85 -17.02 12.35
CA VAL A 197 -6.52 -16.73 12.92
C VAL A 197 -5.87 -17.97 13.57
N THR A 198 -6.66 -18.92 14.03
CA THR A 198 -6.18 -20.17 14.65
C THR A 198 -5.91 -21.28 13.63
N ASP A 199 -6.36 -21.10 12.40
CA ASP A 199 -6.19 -22.05 11.32
C ASP A 199 -4.80 -21.91 10.68
N LYS A 200 -4.06 -23.00 10.61
CA LYS A 200 -2.74 -23.04 9.95
C LYS A 200 -2.81 -23.28 8.45
N GLY A 201 -4.01 -23.61 7.94
CA GLY A 201 -4.25 -23.87 6.51
C GLY A 201 -4.27 -22.62 5.66
N GLY A 202 -4.24 -22.83 4.35
CA GLY A 202 -4.45 -21.78 3.36
C GLY A 202 -5.92 -21.52 3.08
N MET A 203 -6.17 -20.75 2.04
CA MET A 203 -7.49 -20.47 1.49
C MET A 203 -8.12 -21.75 0.92
N LYS A 204 -9.38 -22.03 1.28
CA LYS A 204 -10.11 -23.20 0.81
C LYS A 204 -11.10 -22.83 -0.29
N VAL A 205 -10.98 -23.43 -1.47
CA VAL A 205 -11.95 -23.25 -2.55
C VAL A 205 -13.23 -23.99 -2.22
N MET A 206 -14.36 -23.29 -2.16
CA MET A 206 -15.68 -23.83 -1.84
C MET A 206 -16.50 -24.11 -3.12
N LYS A 207 -16.35 -23.24 -4.11
CA LYS A 207 -16.97 -23.36 -5.43
C LYS A 207 -16.15 -22.59 -6.44
N GLN A 208 -16.01 -23.12 -7.63
CA GLN A 208 -15.37 -22.42 -8.73
C GLN A 208 -16.02 -22.75 -10.07
N GLY A 209 -15.80 -21.92 -11.04
CA GLY A 209 -16.30 -22.12 -12.39
C GLY A 209 -15.91 -21.02 -13.34
N GLU A 210 -16.40 -21.13 -14.55
CA GLU A 210 -16.27 -20.15 -15.60
C GLU A 210 -17.62 -19.54 -15.90
N VAL A 211 -17.65 -18.27 -16.29
CA VAL A 211 -18.87 -17.58 -16.71
C VAL A 211 -18.65 -16.88 -18.05
N ASN A 212 -19.68 -16.87 -18.85
CA ASN A 212 -19.67 -16.17 -20.12
C ASN A 212 -19.85 -14.67 -19.89
N CYS A 213 -18.95 -13.89 -20.44
CA CYS A 213 -19.12 -12.44 -20.50
C CYS A 213 -20.17 -12.09 -21.55
N PRO A 214 -21.09 -11.17 -21.27
CA PRO A 214 -22.01 -10.66 -22.29
C PRO A 214 -21.26 -9.91 -23.40
N ASP A 215 -21.98 -9.58 -24.46
CA ASP A 215 -21.47 -8.74 -25.54
C ASP A 215 -21.26 -7.30 -25.03
N ILE A 216 -19.99 -6.96 -24.77
CA ILE A 216 -19.57 -5.62 -24.34
C ILE A 216 -18.49 -5.14 -25.34
N PRO A 217 -18.85 -4.27 -26.28
CA PRO A 217 -17.91 -3.79 -27.29
C PRO A 217 -16.77 -2.97 -26.68
N ALA A 218 -15.76 -2.69 -27.47
CA ALA A 218 -14.68 -1.76 -27.10
C ALA A 218 -15.26 -0.45 -26.57
N HIS A 219 -14.68 0.08 -25.49
CA HIS A 219 -15.13 1.26 -24.75
C HIS A 219 -16.57 1.17 -24.17
N GLY A 220 -17.15 -0.04 -24.16
CA GLY A 220 -18.48 -0.28 -23.59
C GLY A 220 -18.44 -0.68 -22.12
N ALA A 221 -19.62 -0.68 -21.51
CA ALA A 221 -19.83 -1.18 -20.16
C ALA A 221 -21.02 -2.14 -20.11
N GLY A 222 -21.02 -3.04 -19.15
CA GLY A 222 -22.06 -4.03 -18.98
C GLY A 222 -22.09 -4.66 -17.61
N THR A 223 -22.85 -5.74 -17.47
CA THR A 223 -22.96 -6.47 -16.21
C THR A 223 -22.59 -7.94 -16.42
N LEU A 224 -21.57 -8.40 -15.68
CA LEU A 224 -21.25 -9.83 -15.57
C LEU A 224 -22.12 -10.44 -14.48
N THR A 225 -22.73 -11.58 -14.78
CA THR A 225 -23.49 -12.35 -13.79
C THR A 225 -22.73 -13.61 -13.45
N ILE A 226 -22.41 -13.80 -12.17
CA ILE A 226 -21.78 -15.00 -11.63
C ILE A 226 -22.78 -15.75 -10.74
N PRO A 227 -22.66 -17.08 -10.60
CA PRO A 227 -23.56 -17.84 -9.73
C PRO A 227 -23.47 -17.36 -8.28
N ALA A 228 -24.57 -17.44 -7.54
CA ALA A 228 -24.62 -17.06 -6.13
C ALA A 228 -23.55 -17.76 -5.28
N ALA A 229 -23.12 -17.05 -4.24
CA ALA A 229 -22.18 -17.56 -3.24
C ALA A 229 -22.72 -18.83 -2.56
N VAL A 230 -21.83 -19.70 -2.14
CA VAL A 230 -22.17 -20.90 -1.37
C VAL A 230 -21.97 -20.65 0.12
N LYS A 231 -22.75 -21.35 0.93
CA LYS A 231 -22.65 -21.28 2.39
C LYS A 231 -21.21 -21.57 2.85
N GLY A 232 -20.68 -20.70 3.71
CA GLY A 232 -19.35 -20.82 4.27
C GLY A 232 -18.23 -20.17 3.44
N ALA A 233 -18.53 -19.70 2.24
CA ALA A 233 -17.61 -18.83 1.51
C ALA A 233 -17.67 -17.41 2.09
N ASN A 234 -16.50 -16.81 2.36
CA ASN A 234 -16.39 -15.45 2.88
C ASN A 234 -15.61 -14.51 1.96
N ALA A 235 -15.15 -15.01 0.80
CA ALA A 235 -14.55 -14.18 -0.24
C ALA A 235 -14.83 -14.71 -1.65
N LEU A 236 -14.74 -13.79 -2.62
CA LEU A 236 -14.81 -14.03 -4.04
C LEU A 236 -13.50 -13.62 -4.71
N MET A 237 -12.97 -14.49 -5.57
CA MET A 237 -11.88 -14.20 -6.50
C MET A 237 -12.43 -14.28 -7.93
N LEU A 238 -12.26 -13.22 -8.72
CA LEU A 238 -12.64 -13.18 -10.13
C LEU A 238 -11.40 -12.92 -10.97
N THR A 239 -10.98 -13.90 -11.75
CA THR A 239 -9.83 -13.79 -12.65
C THR A 239 -10.30 -13.60 -14.08
N VAL A 240 -9.70 -12.63 -14.77
CA VAL A 240 -9.92 -12.38 -16.19
C VAL A 240 -8.64 -12.76 -16.93
N THR A 241 -8.82 -13.59 -17.96
CA THR A 241 -7.74 -14.11 -18.81
C THR A 241 -8.01 -13.71 -20.26
N ASP A 242 -7.00 -13.25 -20.97
CA ASP A 242 -7.12 -12.88 -22.38
C ASP A 242 -7.25 -14.12 -23.30
N LYS A 243 -7.47 -13.88 -24.59
CA LYS A 243 -7.60 -14.96 -25.58
C LYS A 243 -6.31 -15.76 -25.81
N GLN A 244 -5.14 -15.25 -25.40
CA GLN A 244 -3.86 -15.93 -25.45
C GLN A 244 -3.58 -16.78 -24.20
N GLY A 245 -4.41 -16.67 -23.18
CA GLY A 245 -4.28 -17.40 -21.91
C GLY A 245 -3.48 -16.65 -20.85
N ASN A 246 -3.19 -15.36 -21.04
CA ASN A 246 -2.52 -14.57 -20.03
C ASN A 246 -3.52 -14.03 -19.01
N ASP A 247 -3.25 -14.20 -17.73
CA ASP A 247 -4.05 -13.60 -16.68
C ASP A 247 -3.88 -12.08 -16.69
N LEU A 248 -4.96 -11.38 -17.00
CA LEU A 248 -4.99 -9.93 -17.00
C LEU A 248 -4.97 -9.40 -15.57
N PHE A 249 -5.92 -9.82 -14.74
CA PHE A 249 -5.93 -9.52 -13.31
C PHE A 249 -6.91 -10.43 -12.56
N THR A 250 -6.74 -10.51 -11.23
CA THR A 250 -7.68 -11.15 -10.31
C THR A 250 -8.20 -10.11 -9.32
N TRP A 251 -9.49 -9.80 -9.40
CA TRP A 251 -10.19 -9.03 -8.38
C TRP A 251 -10.60 -9.92 -7.23
N SER A 252 -10.45 -9.42 -6.02
CA SER A 252 -10.76 -10.17 -4.80
C SER A 252 -11.63 -9.33 -3.87
N TYR A 253 -12.67 -9.93 -3.35
CA TYR A 253 -13.68 -9.25 -2.53
C TYR A 253 -13.99 -10.05 -1.27
N LYS A 254 -14.05 -9.37 -0.15
CA LYS A 254 -14.66 -9.92 1.05
C LYS A 254 -16.17 -9.94 0.87
N LEU A 255 -16.81 -11.06 1.20
CA LEU A 255 -18.25 -11.23 1.18
C LEU A 255 -18.84 -11.26 2.59
N ASP A 256 -18.11 -11.84 3.52
CA ASP A 256 -18.54 -12.02 4.91
C ASP A 256 -17.33 -11.95 5.84
N ASP A 257 -17.58 -11.87 7.14
CA ASP A 257 -16.53 -11.75 8.12
C ASP A 257 -15.66 -13.01 8.19
N VAL A 258 -14.36 -12.80 8.32
CA VAL A 258 -13.40 -13.84 8.57
C VAL A 258 -13.33 -14.07 10.10
N ALA A 259 -13.44 -15.32 10.52
CA ALA A 259 -13.41 -15.65 11.94
C ALA A 259 -12.09 -15.18 12.59
N GLY A 260 -12.20 -14.25 13.52
CA GLY A 260 -11.12 -13.73 14.32
C GLY A 260 -10.96 -14.49 15.64
N LEU A 261 -10.22 -13.89 16.57
CA LEU A 261 -10.11 -14.36 17.94
C LEU A 261 -11.47 -14.23 18.63
N GLN A 262 -11.94 -15.37 19.16
CA GLN A 262 -13.12 -15.38 20.01
C GLN A 262 -12.66 -15.27 21.47
N GLN A 263 -13.28 -14.38 22.25
CA GLN A 263 -13.11 -14.35 23.69
C GLN A 263 -13.81 -15.57 24.26
N VAL A 264 -13.08 -16.42 24.97
CA VAL A 264 -13.61 -17.67 25.52
C VAL A 264 -13.84 -17.47 27.02
N SER A 265 -15.07 -17.69 27.44
CA SER A 265 -15.47 -17.61 28.86
C SER A 265 -14.98 -18.79 29.72
N ALA A 266 -14.29 -19.77 29.11
CA ALA A 266 -13.75 -20.91 29.84
C ALA A 266 -12.42 -20.56 30.50
N GLY A 267 -12.29 -20.90 31.77
CA GLY A 267 -11.13 -20.61 32.61
C GLY A 267 -11.51 -19.94 33.93
N ASN A 268 -10.51 -19.64 34.74
CA ASN A 268 -10.70 -18.82 35.92
C ASN A 268 -10.95 -17.38 35.53
N ASN A 269 -11.87 -16.70 36.22
CA ASN A 269 -12.10 -15.28 36.01
C ASN A 269 -10.80 -14.49 36.17
N PRO A 270 -10.54 -13.49 35.32
CA PRO A 270 -9.40 -12.62 35.49
C PRO A 270 -9.40 -11.95 36.85
N SER A 271 -8.22 -11.73 37.41
CA SER A 271 -8.04 -10.96 38.64
C SER A 271 -7.16 -9.76 38.38
N TYR A 272 -7.33 -8.72 39.18
CA TYR A 272 -6.51 -7.52 39.04
C TYR A 272 -5.94 -7.04 40.37
N LYS A 273 -4.82 -6.34 40.28
CA LYS A 273 -4.13 -5.72 41.40
C LYS A 273 -3.63 -4.35 40.99
N GLU A 274 -3.91 -3.37 41.85
CA GLU A 274 -3.45 -2.01 41.68
C GLU A 274 -2.37 -1.67 42.72
N THR A 275 -1.32 -1.01 42.25
CA THR A 275 -0.22 -0.47 43.06
C THR A 275 0.01 0.99 42.70
N ALA A 276 0.95 1.69 43.37
CA ALA A 276 1.29 3.07 43.02
C ALA A 276 1.87 3.21 41.59
N ASP A 277 2.54 2.17 41.09
CA ASP A 277 3.27 2.24 39.81
C ASP A 277 2.52 1.54 38.65
N ALA A 278 1.70 0.54 38.95
CA ALA A 278 1.07 -0.29 37.94
C ALA A 278 -0.29 -0.83 38.37
N LEU A 279 -1.14 -1.03 37.35
CA LEU A 279 -2.31 -1.91 37.39
C LEU A 279 -1.96 -3.19 36.65
N THR A 280 -2.11 -4.35 37.29
CA THR A 280 -1.91 -5.66 36.65
C THR A 280 -3.21 -6.43 36.56
N VAL A 281 -3.38 -7.19 35.45
CA VAL A 281 -4.51 -8.09 35.24
C VAL A 281 -3.97 -9.47 34.87
N ASP A 282 -4.31 -10.47 35.66
CA ASP A 282 -3.97 -11.88 35.43
C ASP A 282 -5.14 -12.62 34.79
N ALA A 283 -4.92 -13.21 33.61
CA ALA A 283 -5.92 -13.95 32.86
C ALA A 283 -5.29 -15.02 31.95
N GLY A 284 -5.80 -16.23 31.97
CA GLY A 284 -5.39 -17.31 31.05
C GLY A 284 -3.87 -17.59 31.03
N GLY A 285 -3.21 -17.46 32.18
CA GLY A 285 -1.75 -17.63 32.29
C GLY A 285 -0.92 -16.47 31.74
N ARG A 286 -1.55 -15.30 31.58
CA ARG A 286 -0.92 -14.05 31.15
C ARG A 286 -1.12 -12.97 32.21
N THR A 287 -0.11 -12.10 32.36
CA THR A 287 -0.20 -10.90 33.21
C THR A 287 -0.04 -9.65 32.34
N PHE A 288 -1.08 -8.88 32.23
CA PHE A 288 -1.08 -7.57 31.56
C PHE A 288 -0.63 -6.51 32.56
N THR A 289 0.35 -5.67 32.19
CA THR A 289 0.89 -4.64 33.07
C THR A 289 0.65 -3.26 32.46
N PHE A 290 -0.20 -2.47 33.10
CA PHE A 290 -0.51 -1.09 32.72
C PHE A 290 0.19 -0.12 33.67
N SER A 291 0.72 0.97 33.15
CA SER A 291 1.42 2.00 33.91
C SER A 291 0.47 3.02 34.52
N GLN A 292 0.62 3.29 35.82
CA GLN A 292 -0.11 4.37 36.50
C GLN A 292 0.34 5.77 36.11
N LYS A 293 1.50 5.89 35.41
CA LYS A 293 2.01 7.17 34.96
C LYS A 293 1.28 7.69 33.71
N ASP A 294 0.98 6.80 32.76
CA ASP A 294 0.53 7.17 31.42
C ASP A 294 -0.64 6.34 30.89
N GLY A 295 -1.15 5.37 31.67
CA GLY A 295 -2.31 4.54 31.29
C GLY A 295 -2.03 3.50 30.20
N GLN A 296 -0.77 3.32 29.78
CA GLN A 296 -0.41 2.48 28.66
C GLN A 296 -0.06 1.04 29.10
N LEU A 297 -0.37 0.08 28.23
CA LEU A 297 0.11 -1.29 28.39
C LEU A 297 1.62 -1.33 28.16
N LYS A 298 2.39 -1.72 29.17
CA LYS A 298 3.85 -1.82 29.09
C LYS A 298 4.34 -3.17 28.60
N GLY A 299 3.55 -4.20 28.79
CA GLY A 299 3.88 -5.53 28.33
C GLY A 299 2.92 -6.59 28.86
N VAL A 300 3.03 -7.77 28.27
CA VAL A 300 2.26 -8.95 28.68
C VAL A 300 3.24 -10.08 29.00
N LYS A 301 3.22 -10.51 30.26
CA LYS A 301 4.00 -11.69 30.68
C LYS A 301 3.26 -12.95 30.27
N VAL A 302 3.94 -13.86 29.59
CA VAL A 302 3.46 -15.18 29.17
C VAL A 302 4.47 -16.22 29.65
N GLY A 303 4.10 -16.95 30.71
CA GLY A 303 5.06 -17.83 31.39
C GLY A 303 6.24 -17.05 31.97
N SER A 304 7.47 -17.35 31.53
CA SER A 304 8.68 -16.63 31.92
C SER A 304 9.07 -15.46 31.00
N ARG A 305 8.40 -15.31 29.85
CA ARG A 305 8.71 -14.29 28.86
C ARG A 305 7.84 -13.05 29.06
N ILE A 306 8.34 -11.89 28.62
CA ILE A 306 7.59 -10.66 28.54
C ILE A 306 7.56 -10.19 27.09
N ILE A 307 6.39 -10.02 26.53
CA ILE A 307 6.18 -9.38 25.24
C ILE A 307 5.99 -7.89 25.55
N SER A 308 7.00 -7.11 25.17
CA SER A 308 7.04 -5.68 25.45
C SER A 308 6.35 -4.91 24.32
N LEU A 309 5.10 -4.53 24.51
CA LEU A 309 4.44 -3.59 23.57
C LEU A 309 4.85 -2.14 23.79
N ALA A 310 5.82 -1.98 24.66
CA ALA A 310 6.61 -0.83 25.05
C ALA A 310 5.89 0.49 25.23
N ASN A 311 4.82 0.89 24.92
CA ASN A 311 4.10 2.14 25.19
C ASN A 311 2.89 2.28 24.26
N GLY A 312 1.79 1.66 24.60
CA GLY A 312 0.61 1.87 23.78
C GLY A 312 -0.68 1.38 24.42
N PRO A 313 -1.80 1.65 23.80
CA PRO A 313 -1.94 2.46 22.60
C PRO A 313 -1.75 3.94 22.92
N ARG A 314 -1.15 4.65 21.98
CA ARG A 314 -1.08 6.12 22.04
C ARG A 314 -1.45 6.72 20.68
N PHE A 315 -2.03 7.89 20.73
CA PHE A 315 -2.34 8.66 19.53
C PHE A 315 -1.07 9.10 18.81
N ILE A 316 -1.11 9.11 17.50
CA ILE A 316 -0.11 9.73 16.64
C ILE A 316 -0.78 10.33 15.43
N ALA A 317 -0.37 11.54 15.07
CA ALA A 317 -0.66 12.15 13.79
C ALA A 317 0.55 12.93 13.31
N ALA A 318 0.72 13.04 12.02
CA ALA A 318 1.81 13.80 11.44
C ALA A 318 1.41 14.44 10.11
N LYS A 319 1.99 15.61 9.86
CA LYS A 319 1.94 16.31 8.57
C LYS A 319 3.35 16.45 8.05
N ARG A 320 3.59 16.01 6.84
CA ARG A 320 4.86 16.18 6.16
C ARG A 320 5.01 17.62 5.67
N SER A 321 6.19 18.19 5.83
CA SER A 321 6.54 19.44 5.19
C SER A 321 6.94 19.20 3.73
N ASP A 322 6.87 20.25 2.92
CA ASP A 322 7.27 20.20 1.52
C ASP A 322 8.73 19.75 1.39
N ARG A 323 8.99 18.93 0.41
CA ARG A 323 10.29 18.36 0.16
C ARG A 323 10.83 18.88 -1.16
N SER A 324 11.97 19.56 -1.11
CA SER A 324 12.65 20.05 -2.30
C SER A 324 13.14 18.89 -3.17
N MET A 325 12.98 19.00 -4.48
CA MET A 325 13.55 18.08 -5.46
C MET A 325 15.06 17.97 -5.36
N ASP A 326 15.73 19.07 -5.06
CA ASP A 326 17.19 19.15 -5.00
C ASP A 326 17.82 18.22 -3.96
N GLN A 327 17.05 17.77 -2.99
CA GLN A 327 17.52 16.84 -1.96
C GLN A 327 17.93 15.46 -2.51
N PHE A 328 17.53 15.13 -3.74
CA PHE A 328 17.79 13.82 -4.35
C PHE A 328 18.88 13.83 -5.39
N TYR A 329 19.18 15.01 -5.96
CA TYR A 329 20.14 15.12 -7.04
C TYR A 329 21.56 15.37 -6.60
N ASN A 330 21.77 15.69 -5.32
CA ASN A 330 23.08 16.16 -4.88
C ASN A 330 23.42 15.58 -3.50
N HIS A 331 23.87 14.33 -3.47
CA HIS A 331 24.29 13.65 -2.24
C HIS A 331 25.49 14.32 -1.54
N ASP A 332 26.31 15.06 -2.31
CA ASP A 332 27.47 15.75 -1.80
C ASP A 332 27.15 17.18 -1.32
N ASP A 333 25.92 17.63 -1.50
CA ASP A 333 25.54 18.99 -1.09
C ASP A 333 25.12 19.04 0.38
N LYS A 334 26.07 19.51 1.22
CA LYS A 334 25.82 19.75 2.64
C LYS A 334 24.69 20.75 2.93
N GLU A 335 24.32 21.59 1.95
CA GLU A 335 23.16 22.48 2.07
C GLU A 335 21.84 21.75 1.81
N ALA A 336 21.84 20.71 0.95
CA ALA A 336 20.69 19.83 0.78
C ALA A 336 20.37 19.06 2.07
N GLU A 337 21.39 18.66 2.85
CA GLU A 337 21.18 18.06 4.17
C GLU A 337 20.40 18.97 5.13
N LYS A 338 20.57 20.28 5.04
CA LYS A 338 19.86 21.25 5.90
C LYS A 338 18.40 21.46 5.48
N LYS A 339 18.06 21.15 4.23
CA LYS A 339 16.69 21.26 3.69
C LYS A 339 15.88 19.96 3.83
N LYS A 340 16.28 19.08 4.73
CA LYS A 340 15.65 17.79 4.97
C LYS A 340 14.14 17.91 5.15
N THR A 341 13.37 17.07 4.47
CA THR A 341 11.94 16.98 4.69
C THR A 341 11.69 16.66 6.15
N GLN A 342 11.08 17.58 6.84
CA GLN A 342 10.67 17.40 8.21
C GLN A 342 9.19 17.05 8.23
N TYR A 343 8.74 16.56 9.35
CA TYR A 343 7.33 16.38 9.65
C TYR A 343 7.02 17.08 10.96
N THR A 344 5.80 17.55 11.08
CA THR A 344 5.23 18.00 12.34
C THR A 344 4.42 16.89 12.93
N THR A 345 4.77 16.43 14.12
CA THR A 345 3.94 15.48 14.88
C THR A 345 2.88 16.21 15.68
N PHE A 346 1.76 15.56 15.83
CA PHE A 346 0.65 15.96 16.69
C PHE A 346 0.42 14.82 17.68
N ASP A 347 1.40 14.58 18.55
CA ASP A 347 1.43 13.45 19.48
C ASP A 347 0.94 13.82 20.88
N ASP A 348 0.15 14.87 20.99
CA ASP A 348 -0.51 15.25 22.24
C ASP A 348 -1.56 14.19 22.61
N ALA A 349 -1.07 13.12 23.20
CA ALA A 349 -1.89 12.03 23.73
C ALA A 349 -2.78 12.47 24.90
N GLY A 350 -2.61 13.71 25.38
CA GLY A 350 -3.32 14.19 26.54
C GLY A 350 -2.77 13.64 27.85
N ARG A 351 -3.36 14.12 28.92
CA ARG A 351 -2.99 13.75 30.29
C ARG A 351 -3.81 12.53 30.72
N PHE A 352 -3.15 11.46 31.09
CA PHE A 352 -3.77 10.33 31.77
C PHE A 352 -4.38 10.78 33.11
N THR A 353 -5.63 10.39 33.35
CA THR A 353 -6.40 10.82 34.55
C THR A 353 -6.69 9.69 35.51
N GLY A 354 -6.43 8.45 35.15
CA GLY A 354 -6.60 7.25 35.96
C GLY A 354 -7.31 6.13 35.25
N PHE A 355 -7.28 4.97 35.88
CA PHE A 355 -8.03 3.80 35.44
C PHE A 355 -9.40 3.77 36.08
N THR A 356 -10.36 3.24 35.32
CA THR A 356 -11.61 2.69 35.88
C THR A 356 -11.59 1.19 35.62
N VAL A 357 -11.68 0.39 36.69
CA VAL A 357 -11.69 -1.07 36.56
C VAL A 357 -13.04 -1.60 37.01
N ARG A 358 -13.63 -2.49 36.23
CA ARG A 358 -14.88 -3.17 36.57
C ARG A 358 -14.86 -4.62 36.12
N GLU A 359 -15.63 -5.45 36.78
CA GLU A 359 -15.94 -6.79 36.34
C GLU A 359 -17.20 -6.75 35.48
N GLU A 360 -17.20 -7.42 34.34
CA GLU A 360 -18.33 -7.47 33.42
C GLU A 360 -18.49 -8.93 32.91
N GLY A 361 -19.49 -9.61 33.44
CA GLY A 361 -19.61 -11.06 33.28
C GLY A 361 -18.39 -11.78 33.82
N ASN A 362 -17.69 -12.52 32.98
CA ASN A 362 -16.47 -13.22 33.37
C ASN A 362 -15.19 -12.43 32.99
N ASN A 363 -15.32 -11.18 32.52
CA ASN A 363 -14.19 -10.37 32.05
C ASN A 363 -13.80 -9.31 33.08
N VAL A 364 -12.55 -8.87 33.02
CA VAL A 364 -12.11 -7.61 33.63
C VAL A 364 -12.02 -6.54 32.57
N VAL A 365 -12.68 -5.41 32.80
CA VAL A 365 -12.66 -4.25 31.91
C VAL A 365 -11.84 -3.14 32.58
N VAL A 366 -10.74 -2.76 31.88
CA VAL A 366 -9.86 -1.66 32.29
C VAL A 366 -10.04 -0.52 31.32
N THR A 367 -10.48 0.64 31.80
CA THR A 367 -10.58 1.86 31.00
C THR A 367 -9.48 2.83 31.45
N ALA A 368 -8.55 3.13 30.55
CA ALA A 368 -7.59 4.21 30.70
C ALA A 368 -8.20 5.50 30.15
N ASN A 369 -8.36 6.52 31.01
CA ASN A 369 -9.02 7.78 30.68
C ASN A 369 -7.98 8.90 30.51
N TYR A 370 -8.19 9.76 29.50
CA TYR A 370 -7.30 10.89 29.19
C TYR A 370 -8.10 12.18 29.09
N LYS A 371 -7.44 13.32 29.29
CA LYS A 371 -7.98 14.68 29.12
C LYS A 371 -6.91 15.62 28.57
N LEU A 372 -7.34 16.74 28.03
CA LEU A 372 -6.46 17.82 27.56
C LEU A 372 -5.51 17.38 26.42
N GLY A 373 -5.97 16.55 25.51
CA GLY A 373 -5.23 16.11 24.35
C GLY A 373 -6.13 15.40 23.35
N CYS A 374 -5.52 14.77 22.36
CA CYS A 374 -6.27 14.12 21.28
C CYS A 374 -6.81 12.75 21.67
N PHE A 375 -6.15 12.02 22.56
CA PHE A 375 -6.55 10.66 22.95
C PHE A 375 -7.57 10.73 24.11
N ASP A 376 -8.73 10.11 23.93
CA ASP A 376 -9.82 10.16 24.92
C ASP A 376 -9.76 8.99 25.89
N GLN A 377 -9.73 7.77 25.35
CA GLN A 377 -9.72 6.56 26.17
C GLN A 377 -9.23 5.32 25.41
N ALA A 378 -8.77 4.34 26.17
CA ALA A 378 -8.57 2.96 25.76
C ALA A 378 -9.32 2.03 26.72
N VAL A 379 -10.24 1.24 26.18
CA VAL A 379 -11.06 0.29 26.96
C VAL A 379 -10.57 -1.12 26.64
N TRP A 380 -9.98 -1.77 27.62
CA TRP A 380 -9.48 -3.14 27.52
C TRP A 380 -10.47 -4.11 28.17
N THR A 381 -11.00 -5.04 27.39
CA THR A 381 -11.82 -6.14 27.87
C THR A 381 -11.00 -7.41 27.86
N ILE A 382 -10.58 -7.89 29.03
CA ILE A 382 -9.69 -9.04 29.19
C ILE A 382 -10.52 -10.24 29.63
N ALA A 383 -10.52 -11.28 28.78
CA ALA A 383 -11.31 -12.49 28.98
C ALA A 383 -10.54 -13.58 29.79
N PRO A 384 -11.25 -14.58 30.35
CA PRO A 384 -10.64 -15.67 31.12
C PRO A 384 -9.53 -16.45 30.42
N ASP A 385 -9.59 -16.55 29.08
CA ASP A 385 -8.55 -17.21 28.28
C ASP A 385 -7.32 -16.34 27.97
N GLY A 386 -7.29 -15.10 28.49
CA GLY A 386 -6.24 -14.12 28.25
C GLY A 386 -6.30 -13.43 26.88
N THR A 387 -7.41 -13.55 26.15
CA THR A 387 -7.67 -12.74 24.97
C THR A 387 -8.12 -11.34 25.42
N ALA A 388 -7.55 -10.30 24.84
CA ALA A 388 -7.83 -8.91 25.18
C ALA A 388 -8.42 -8.16 23.97
N ALA A 389 -9.68 -7.72 24.09
CA ALA A 389 -10.21 -6.73 23.16
C ALA A 389 -9.83 -5.34 23.63
N ILE A 390 -9.59 -4.45 22.68
CA ILE A 390 -9.34 -3.03 22.94
C ILE A 390 -10.19 -2.18 22.01
N ASP A 391 -10.94 -1.27 22.62
CA ASP A 391 -11.64 -0.19 21.94
C ASP A 391 -10.94 1.13 22.31
N PHE A 392 -10.59 1.93 21.31
CA PHE A 392 -9.91 3.20 21.53
C PHE A 392 -10.61 4.34 20.80
N THR A 393 -10.60 5.52 21.40
CA THR A 393 -11.18 6.74 20.81
C THR A 393 -10.22 7.91 20.95
N TYR A 394 -10.25 8.77 19.94
CA TYR A 394 -9.50 10.02 19.92
C TYR A 394 -10.23 11.08 19.10
N ASN A 395 -9.95 12.35 19.38
CA ASN A 395 -10.49 13.49 18.65
C ASN A 395 -9.34 14.26 18.00
N PHE A 396 -9.49 14.62 16.74
CA PHE A 396 -8.50 15.42 16.06
C PHE A 396 -9.15 16.32 15.01
N SER A 397 -8.66 17.56 14.91
CA SER A 397 -9.02 18.52 13.86
C SER A 397 -7.75 19.12 13.28
N GLY A 398 -7.57 18.99 11.97
CA GLY A 398 -6.42 19.51 11.26
C GLY A 398 -6.06 18.70 10.02
N VAL A 399 -5.05 19.18 9.30
CA VAL A 399 -4.55 18.54 8.08
C VAL A 399 -3.41 17.59 8.43
N VAL A 400 -3.54 16.33 8.01
CA VAL A 400 -2.55 15.28 8.31
C VAL A 400 -2.29 14.41 7.08
N ASP A 401 -1.12 13.79 7.05
CA ASP A 401 -0.78 12.72 6.11
C ASP A 401 -0.79 11.35 6.80
N LEU A 402 -0.69 11.34 8.14
CA LEU A 402 -0.67 10.13 8.96
C LEU A 402 -1.52 10.37 10.21
N MET A 403 -2.41 9.45 10.57
CA MET A 403 -3.18 9.55 11.81
C MET A 403 -3.71 8.19 12.27
N GLY A 404 -3.59 7.92 13.56
CA GLY A 404 -4.10 6.70 14.18
C GLY A 404 -3.56 6.49 15.58
N VAL A 405 -3.44 5.21 15.97
CA VAL A 405 -2.85 4.81 17.25
C VAL A 405 -1.72 3.81 17.03
N MET A 406 -0.79 3.76 17.96
CA MET A 406 0.38 2.91 17.86
C MET A 406 0.81 2.32 19.19
N PHE A 407 1.60 1.25 19.08
CA PHE A 407 2.45 0.69 20.13
C PHE A 407 3.89 0.78 19.69
N ASP A 408 4.79 1.24 20.54
CA ASP A 408 6.23 1.38 20.24
C ASP A 408 6.93 0.01 20.15
N TYR A 409 6.42 -0.89 19.31
CA TYR A 409 7.03 -2.19 19.12
C TYR A 409 8.14 -2.11 18.06
N PRO A 410 9.40 -2.48 18.37
CA PRO A 410 10.50 -2.36 17.43
C PRO A 410 10.40 -3.39 16.31
N GLU A 411 10.56 -2.93 15.07
CA GLU A 411 10.47 -3.75 13.86
C GLU A 411 11.51 -4.90 13.84
N ASP A 412 12.70 -4.65 14.34
CA ASP A 412 13.81 -5.62 14.38
C ASP A 412 13.52 -6.86 15.24
N LYS A 413 12.55 -6.79 16.14
CA LYS A 413 12.07 -7.95 16.90
C LYS A 413 11.10 -8.84 16.14
N VAL A 414 10.54 -8.38 15.03
CA VAL A 414 9.59 -9.16 14.22
C VAL A 414 10.36 -10.15 13.34
N LEU A 415 10.09 -11.45 13.51
CA LEU A 415 10.72 -12.53 12.77
C LEU A 415 9.95 -12.93 11.52
N SER A 416 8.64 -13.00 11.64
CA SER A 416 7.73 -13.27 10.50
C SER A 416 6.33 -12.79 10.79
N LYS A 417 5.55 -12.65 9.74
CA LYS A 417 4.12 -12.35 9.85
C LYS A 417 3.30 -13.21 8.91
N ARG A 418 2.09 -13.54 9.35
CA ARG A 418 1.06 -14.18 8.54
C ARG A 418 -0.24 -13.43 8.72
N TRP A 419 -0.95 -13.15 7.63
CA TRP A 419 -2.19 -12.38 7.71
C TRP A 419 -3.23 -12.79 6.68
N VAL A 420 -4.48 -12.47 6.97
CA VAL A 420 -5.58 -12.40 6.02
C VAL A 420 -5.92 -10.94 5.80
N GLY A 421 -5.78 -10.50 4.59
CA GLY A 421 -5.96 -9.11 4.17
C GLY A 421 -5.42 -8.92 2.77
N ASP A 422 -5.26 -7.69 2.35
CA ASP A 422 -4.61 -7.37 1.09
C ASP A 422 -3.11 -7.63 1.19
N GLY A 423 -2.55 -8.18 0.13
CA GLY A 423 -1.15 -8.53 0.04
C GLY A 423 -0.73 -9.00 -1.35
N PRO A 424 0.52 -9.49 -1.47
CA PRO A 424 1.57 -9.59 -0.45
C PRO A 424 2.24 -8.25 -0.13
N TYR A 425 2.01 -7.23 -0.94
CA TYR A 425 2.71 -5.96 -0.88
C TYR A 425 2.03 -4.95 0.03
N ARG A 426 2.83 -4.03 0.57
CA ARG A 426 2.35 -2.89 1.34
C ARG A 426 1.74 -1.83 0.44
N VAL A 427 0.88 -1.00 1.03
CA VAL A 427 0.17 0.10 0.36
C VAL A 427 0.51 1.44 0.98
N TRP A 428 0.30 2.49 0.19
CA TRP A 428 0.31 3.90 0.60
C TRP A 428 -0.99 4.54 0.13
N GLN A 429 -1.34 5.70 0.64
CA GLN A 429 -2.60 6.37 0.31
C GLN A 429 -2.84 6.50 -1.20
N ASN A 430 -1.81 6.80 -1.97
CA ASN A 430 -1.86 6.98 -3.43
C ASN A 430 -1.39 5.74 -4.22
N ARG A 431 -1.25 4.60 -3.57
CA ARG A 431 -0.95 3.29 -4.18
C ARG A 431 -1.67 2.17 -3.44
N LEU A 432 -2.98 2.09 -3.64
CA LEU A 432 -3.84 1.05 -3.05
C LEU A 432 -4.14 -0.11 -4.00
N HIS A 433 -3.89 0.08 -5.30
CA HIS A 433 -4.13 -0.94 -6.33
C HIS A 433 -3.01 -1.99 -6.37
N GLY A 434 -3.33 -3.19 -6.84
CA GLY A 434 -2.40 -4.29 -7.04
C GLY A 434 -2.48 -5.39 -6.00
N PRO A 435 -2.44 -5.11 -4.67
CA PRO A 435 -2.64 -6.14 -3.66
C PRO A 435 -4.01 -6.81 -3.76
N GLN A 436 -4.08 -8.06 -3.35
CA GLN A 436 -5.30 -8.87 -3.40
C GLN A 436 -5.63 -9.42 -2.02
N LEU A 437 -6.91 -9.50 -1.69
CA LEU A 437 -7.36 -10.19 -0.48
C LEU A 437 -6.96 -11.67 -0.55
N GLY A 438 -6.25 -12.14 0.47
CA GLY A 438 -5.74 -13.50 0.51
C GLY A 438 -5.16 -13.88 1.85
N VAL A 439 -4.46 -15.02 1.86
CA VAL A 439 -3.65 -15.47 2.98
C VAL A 439 -2.20 -15.30 2.60
N TRP A 440 -1.48 -14.53 3.36
CA TRP A 440 -0.12 -14.14 3.06
C TRP A 440 0.81 -14.46 4.22
N GLU A 441 2.04 -14.76 3.91
CA GLU A 441 3.08 -15.02 4.89
C GLU A 441 4.43 -14.58 4.33
N ASN A 442 5.24 -13.93 5.15
CA ASN A 442 6.64 -13.70 4.83
C ASN A 442 7.49 -13.70 6.10
N GLU A 443 8.76 -14.06 5.96
CA GLU A 443 9.67 -14.22 7.09
C GLU A 443 10.02 -12.86 7.64
N TYR A 444 10.67 -12.04 7.21
CA TYR A 444 10.99 -10.75 7.77
C TYR A 444 9.97 -9.68 7.34
N ASN A 445 10.00 -8.56 8.00
CA ASN A 445 9.14 -7.43 7.67
C ASN A 445 9.68 -6.61 6.47
N ASP A 446 10.32 -7.27 5.54
CA ASP A 446 10.84 -6.65 4.34
C ASP A 446 9.80 -6.69 3.21
N PRO A 447 9.44 -5.54 2.65
CA PRO A 447 8.50 -5.48 1.56
C PRO A 447 9.14 -5.68 0.18
N ILE A 448 10.47 -5.78 0.09
CA ILE A 448 11.18 -5.71 -1.18
C ILE A 448 11.48 -7.10 -1.68
N PRO A 449 10.93 -7.50 -2.84
CA PRO A 449 11.14 -8.83 -3.39
C PRO A 449 12.42 -8.97 -4.23
N ALA A 450 13.12 -7.88 -4.53
CA ALA A 450 14.28 -7.84 -5.41
C ALA A 450 15.60 -7.53 -4.67
N GLU A 451 16.60 -7.01 -5.36
CA GLU A 451 17.86 -6.58 -4.78
C GLU A 451 17.66 -5.56 -3.65
N SER A 452 18.54 -5.62 -2.64
CA SER A 452 18.44 -4.76 -1.47
C SER A 452 18.97 -3.36 -1.77
N PHE A 453 18.10 -2.47 -2.19
CA PHE A 453 18.40 -1.06 -2.34
C PHE A 453 18.12 -0.27 -1.06
N THR A 454 18.72 0.90 -0.95
CA THR A 454 18.39 1.86 0.10
C THR A 454 17.14 2.62 -0.29
N TYR A 455 16.08 2.48 0.49
CA TYR A 455 14.83 3.19 0.26
C TYR A 455 14.81 4.49 1.05
N PRO A 456 14.66 5.62 0.41
CA PRO A 456 14.58 6.91 1.09
C PRO A 456 13.19 7.22 1.66
N GLU A 457 12.19 6.45 1.30
CA GLU A 457 10.83 6.56 1.84
C GLU A 457 10.56 5.48 2.90
N PHE A 458 9.50 5.65 3.66
CA PHE A 458 9.10 4.70 4.68
C PHE A 458 8.43 3.46 4.05
N LYS A 459 8.46 2.36 4.77
CA LYS A 459 7.70 1.17 4.40
C LYS A 459 6.20 1.41 4.57
N GLY A 460 5.37 0.93 3.65
CA GLY A 460 3.93 1.12 3.66
C GLY A 460 3.17 0.32 4.72
N TYR A 461 1.87 0.18 4.53
CA TYR A 461 0.91 -0.41 5.44
C TYR A 461 0.19 -1.60 4.81
N PHE A 462 -0.49 -2.40 5.64
CA PHE A 462 -1.34 -3.50 5.20
C PHE A 462 -2.81 -3.07 5.23
N ALA A 463 -3.50 -3.23 4.10
CA ALA A 463 -4.91 -2.88 3.96
C ALA A 463 -5.82 -4.10 4.17
N ASN A 464 -7.08 -3.84 4.47
CA ASN A 464 -8.14 -4.85 4.61
C ASN A 464 -7.80 -6.02 5.55
N VAL A 465 -6.90 -5.80 6.51
CA VAL A 465 -6.46 -6.85 7.45
C VAL A 465 -7.63 -7.30 8.30
N GLN A 466 -7.97 -8.58 8.18
CA GLN A 466 -8.96 -9.23 9.03
C GLN A 466 -8.29 -9.74 10.31
N TRP A 467 -7.13 -10.35 10.15
CA TRP A 467 -6.24 -10.72 11.23
C TRP A 467 -4.79 -10.78 10.77
N MET A 468 -3.87 -10.59 11.72
CA MET A 468 -2.43 -10.70 11.51
C MET A 468 -1.79 -11.36 12.71
N THR A 469 -0.89 -12.31 12.49
CA THR A 469 -0.07 -12.94 13.52
C THR A 469 1.38 -12.60 13.28
N LEU A 470 2.01 -12.00 14.27
CA LEU A 470 3.42 -11.63 14.27
C LEU A 470 4.18 -12.64 15.16
N LYS A 471 5.15 -13.34 14.58
CA LYS A 471 6.17 -14.04 15.37
C LYS A 471 7.28 -13.06 15.69
N THR A 472 7.64 -12.97 16.95
CA THR A 472 8.68 -12.07 17.42
C THR A 472 9.72 -12.81 18.25
N GLN A 473 10.83 -12.14 18.54
CA GLN A 473 11.85 -12.65 19.47
C GLN A 473 11.31 -12.87 20.89
N GLU A 474 10.22 -12.19 21.25
CA GLU A 474 9.62 -12.23 22.60
C GLU A 474 8.44 -13.22 22.70
N GLY A 475 7.82 -13.58 21.56
CA GLY A 475 6.63 -14.44 21.51
C GLY A 475 5.79 -14.16 20.28
N THR A 476 4.54 -14.57 20.33
CA THR A 476 3.58 -14.37 19.23
C THR A 476 2.53 -13.34 19.63
N ILE A 477 2.24 -12.41 18.73
CA ILE A 477 1.18 -11.41 18.86
C ILE A 477 0.18 -11.64 17.74
N SER A 478 -1.05 -11.99 18.08
CA SER A 478 -2.15 -12.07 17.12
C SER A 478 -3.05 -10.86 17.26
N ILE A 479 -3.36 -10.22 16.13
CA ILE A 479 -4.17 -9.00 16.02
C ILE A 479 -5.35 -9.34 15.12
N CYS A 480 -6.58 -9.20 15.62
CA CYS A 480 -7.79 -9.29 14.79
C CYS A 480 -8.42 -7.91 14.72
N ASN A 481 -8.56 -7.39 13.52
CA ASN A 481 -9.19 -6.11 13.29
C ASN A 481 -10.71 -6.26 13.30
N ARG A 482 -11.39 -5.39 14.03
CA ARG A 482 -12.85 -5.34 14.15
C ARG A 482 -13.45 -4.07 13.56
N THR A 483 -12.61 -3.17 13.09
CA THR A 483 -13.01 -1.88 12.52
C THR A 483 -12.64 -1.84 11.04
N PRO A 484 -13.61 -1.66 10.13
CA PRO A 484 -13.33 -1.47 8.72
C PRO A 484 -12.43 -0.26 8.46
N GLN A 485 -11.67 -0.32 7.37
CA GLN A 485 -10.82 0.80 6.90
C GLN A 485 -9.73 1.24 7.89
N ILE A 486 -9.26 0.36 8.75
CA ILE A 486 -8.02 0.56 9.51
C ILE A 486 -6.88 -0.16 8.80
N TYR A 487 -5.79 0.55 8.59
CA TYR A 487 -4.55 0.01 8.07
C TYR A 487 -3.67 -0.47 9.23
N VAL A 488 -3.02 -1.61 9.05
CA VAL A 488 -2.08 -2.16 10.05
C VAL A 488 -0.66 -1.87 9.59
N GLY A 489 0.15 -1.30 10.49
CA GLY A 489 1.57 -1.06 10.25
C GLY A 489 2.44 -1.87 11.21
N VAL A 490 3.58 -2.37 10.71
CA VAL A 490 4.66 -2.95 11.51
C VAL A 490 5.96 -2.48 10.88
N TYR A 491 6.46 -1.34 11.30
CA TYR A 491 7.69 -0.82 10.74
C TYR A 491 8.38 0.22 11.62
N GLN A 492 9.69 0.32 11.43
CA GLN A 492 10.49 1.50 11.75
C GLN A 492 11.13 2.02 10.47
N PRO A 493 11.21 3.34 10.25
CA PRO A 493 12.00 3.88 9.16
C PRO A 493 13.46 3.45 9.33
N ARG A 494 14.13 3.07 8.24
CA ARG A 494 15.56 2.83 8.25
C ARG A 494 16.32 4.13 8.01
N ASP A 495 17.50 4.25 8.59
CA ASP A 495 18.43 5.30 8.19
C ASP A 495 18.87 5.05 6.76
N GLY A 496 18.61 6.02 5.89
CA GLY A 496 19.14 6.02 4.54
C GLY A 496 20.67 6.10 4.61
N ARG A 497 21.37 5.26 3.86
CA ARG A 497 22.84 5.27 3.83
C ARG A 497 23.40 6.60 3.38
N ASP A 498 22.70 7.33 2.55
CA ASP A 498 23.17 8.53 1.88
C ASP A 498 22.55 9.83 2.45
N GLY A 499 22.22 9.85 3.73
CA GLY A 499 21.63 11.02 4.37
C GLY A 499 20.19 11.31 3.97
N LEU A 500 19.54 10.36 3.26
CA LEU A 500 18.13 10.45 2.92
C LEU A 500 17.28 10.24 4.17
N LEU A 501 16.40 11.19 4.42
CA LEU A 501 15.64 11.24 5.65
C LEU A 501 14.27 10.62 5.49
N TYR A 502 13.88 10.02 6.59
CA TYR A 502 12.49 9.63 6.79
C TYR A 502 11.58 10.83 6.88
N THR A 503 10.43 10.70 6.27
CA THR A 503 9.44 11.77 6.19
C THR A 503 8.34 11.62 7.23
N PHE A 504 8.35 10.55 8.01
CA PHE A 504 7.36 10.27 9.06
C PHE A 504 8.00 9.58 10.27
N PRO A 505 7.39 9.71 11.46
CA PRO A 505 7.89 9.07 12.67
C PRO A 505 7.72 7.54 12.59
N ALA A 506 8.54 6.82 13.34
CA ALA A 506 8.35 5.39 13.57
C ALA A 506 7.03 5.14 14.29
N THR A 507 6.26 4.16 13.86
CA THR A 507 4.94 3.85 14.41
C THR A 507 4.81 2.46 15.04
N GLY A 508 5.88 1.65 15.04
CA GLY A 508 5.87 0.31 15.64
C GLY A 508 4.74 -0.58 15.10
N ILE A 509 3.97 -1.19 15.98
CA ILE A 509 2.69 -1.81 15.60
C ILE A 509 1.63 -0.72 15.64
N SER A 510 1.00 -0.44 14.52
CA SER A 510 0.08 0.69 14.39
C SER A 510 -1.25 0.32 13.73
N LEU A 511 -2.26 1.07 14.09
CA LEU A 511 -3.64 0.97 13.62
C LEU A 511 -4.04 2.35 13.12
N MET A 512 -3.93 2.53 11.80
CA MET A 512 -3.99 3.85 11.18
C MET A 512 -5.31 4.07 10.47
N LYS A 513 -5.96 5.20 10.75
CA LYS A 513 -7.10 5.70 9.99
C LYS A 513 -6.64 6.38 8.70
N VAL A 514 -5.52 7.09 8.77
CA VAL A 514 -4.92 7.80 7.64
C VAL A 514 -3.49 7.29 7.48
N ILE A 515 -3.15 6.85 6.28
CA ILE A 515 -1.80 6.46 5.88
C ILE A 515 -1.25 7.47 4.89
N PRO A 516 0.06 7.72 4.89
CA PRO A 516 0.62 8.77 4.06
C PRO A 516 0.69 8.37 2.58
N PRO A 517 0.64 9.35 1.69
CA PRO A 517 1.02 9.15 0.31
C PRO A 517 2.55 9.07 0.18
N VAL A 518 2.99 8.43 -0.88
CA VAL A 518 4.39 8.36 -1.31
C VAL A 518 4.61 9.33 -2.47
N ARG A 519 5.76 9.96 -2.50
CA ARG A 519 6.21 10.80 -3.62
C ARG A 519 6.91 9.96 -4.70
N ASN A 520 7.17 10.57 -5.84
CA ASN A 520 8.17 10.06 -6.79
C ASN A 520 9.45 10.92 -6.76
N LYS A 521 10.44 10.60 -7.60
CA LYS A 521 11.71 11.32 -7.67
C LYS A 521 11.52 12.83 -7.94
N VAL A 522 10.62 13.18 -8.83
CA VAL A 522 10.49 14.55 -9.37
C VAL A 522 9.43 15.37 -8.67
N ASN A 523 8.27 14.77 -8.35
CA ASN A 523 7.13 15.48 -7.81
C ASN A 523 6.88 15.16 -6.34
N THR A 524 6.64 16.17 -5.55
CA THR A 524 6.12 16.05 -4.18
C THR A 524 4.68 15.54 -4.21
N THR A 525 4.20 15.02 -3.10
CA THR A 525 2.89 14.36 -3.03
C THR A 525 1.72 15.24 -3.43
N ASP A 526 1.76 16.52 -3.09
CA ASP A 526 0.75 17.51 -3.45
C ASP A 526 0.61 17.74 -4.97
N LEU A 527 1.64 17.38 -5.74
CA LEU A 527 1.70 17.52 -7.19
C LEU A 527 1.30 16.25 -7.97
N ILE A 528 1.10 15.11 -7.31
CA ILE A 528 0.92 13.80 -7.97
C ILE A 528 -0.57 13.50 -8.27
N GLY A 529 -1.50 14.20 -7.68
CA GLY A 529 -2.92 14.02 -7.98
C GLY A 529 -3.83 13.96 -6.76
N PRO A 530 -5.14 13.76 -6.95
CA PRO A 530 -6.13 13.77 -5.86
C PRO A 530 -5.87 12.76 -4.76
N SER A 531 -5.48 11.53 -5.11
CA SER A 531 -5.21 10.48 -4.12
C SER A 531 -3.99 10.75 -3.23
N SER A 532 -3.15 11.71 -3.63
CA SER A 532 -1.92 12.06 -2.91
C SER A 532 -2.10 13.25 -1.96
N GLN A 533 -3.30 13.79 -1.87
CA GLN A 533 -3.56 14.96 -1.03
C GLN A 533 -3.64 14.59 0.45
N ALA A 534 -3.23 15.51 1.31
CA ALA A 534 -3.35 15.37 2.74
C ALA A 534 -4.82 15.25 3.18
N PHE A 535 -5.04 14.53 4.26
CA PHE A 535 -6.36 14.30 4.82
C PHE A 535 -6.76 15.45 5.76
N TRP A 536 -7.96 15.98 5.59
CA TRP A 536 -8.56 16.90 6.53
C TRP A 536 -9.34 16.10 7.57
N ALA A 537 -8.79 16.01 8.78
CA ALA A 537 -9.47 15.42 9.91
C ALA A 537 -10.33 16.47 10.63
N ASP A 538 -11.54 16.08 11.06
CA ASP A 538 -12.39 16.93 11.89
C ASP A 538 -13.36 16.04 12.71
N GLY A 539 -13.10 15.92 14.00
CA GLY A 539 -13.98 15.22 14.94
C GLY A 539 -13.41 13.96 15.60
N ALA A 540 -14.33 13.07 15.93
CA ALA A 540 -14.04 11.85 16.69
C ALA A 540 -13.71 10.66 15.78
N TYR A 541 -12.70 9.91 16.18
CA TYR A 541 -12.23 8.69 15.52
C TYR A 541 -12.03 7.59 16.57
N GLY A 542 -11.94 6.36 16.10
CA GLY A 542 -11.68 5.24 16.97
C GLY A 542 -11.50 3.94 16.22
N GLY A 543 -11.26 2.89 16.95
CA GLY A 543 -11.12 1.55 16.41
C GLY A 543 -11.24 0.49 17.50
N SER A 544 -11.42 -0.74 17.04
CA SER A 544 -11.56 -1.92 17.86
C SER A 544 -10.72 -3.06 17.29
N ILE A 545 -9.90 -3.67 18.13
CA ILE A 545 -9.14 -4.87 17.80
C ILE A 545 -9.22 -5.89 18.92
N THR A 546 -8.89 -7.12 18.60
CA THR A 546 -8.69 -8.18 19.60
C THR A 546 -7.27 -8.68 19.52
N LEU A 547 -6.61 -8.82 20.66
CA LEU A 547 -5.23 -9.24 20.81
C LEU A 547 -5.12 -10.58 21.53
N LYS A 548 -4.16 -11.39 21.14
CA LYS A 548 -3.73 -12.58 21.90
C LYS A 548 -2.21 -12.66 21.90
N PHE A 549 -1.66 -13.02 23.04
CA PHE A 549 -0.23 -13.12 23.28
C PHE A 549 0.14 -14.57 23.65
N GLU A 550 1.17 -15.15 22.96
CA GLU A 550 1.57 -16.55 23.12
C GLU A 550 3.08 -16.74 23.19
#